data_47b2cfdc9646c7ba968bdcf7bcb03dae
#
_entry.id   47b2cfdc9646c7ba968bdcf7bcb03dae
#
_cell.length_a   1.000
_cell.length_b   1.000
_cell.length_c   1.000
_cell.angle_alpha   90.00
_cell.angle_beta   90.00
_cell.angle_gamma   90.00
#
_symmetry.space_group_name_H-M   'P 1'
#
loop_
_entity.id
_entity.type
_entity.pdbx_description
1 polymer ?
#
loop_
_entity_poly.entity_id
_entity_poly.type
_entity_poly.pdbx_seq_one_letter_code
_entity_poly.pdbx_strand_id
1 'polypeptide(L)'
;MKKHTVRNVILLVLAAALLIGACLFFFVFRKDLTASVLIYWGDRFEQSGRYNRTIAFYRQAQNLQPEDETIPRRLAKAYILSGNYTKAEYTLVSAITRDPESVELYAELSRTYVAQDKLMDAEQMLGSIANESVKAAIEALRPATPVLTPESGYYSEYIDVSAYSASGSVYLTATTDFPSLATDLYTGPVTLPGGESTVIAISVDANGLVSRAAYAGYTVGNVVEAITLEDRAVDAAVREQLGKAASDEIMSDELWEIEEFTVPEETQSLSDLRFFTGLQALTIHNAPSTLDLSIIGTLTTLRTLDLTGCTLSQSMLETVGTLPDLTSLTLSNCAIESINPLVGLTKLKMLDLTNNTISDITAVSSMAELRELHLTNNPISSITYLNNCLLLEKLYVENCGISKLSSLAGNTNLSELYASNNEISDISVLADCTALSVIDLSENRLSDISVLTNFPELVNFKANNNQIKAVPKFDPETSKLVQFSANYNEIEDVSGFAKLLYLNYIRVDYNKVKDISCLKDCYNLIQIDVWDNPVDTKSIPDLQEIGIIVNYNPTYEPPKEAADRKSVV
;
A
#
# COMPACT_ATOMS: atom_id res chain seq x y z
N MET A 1 90.47 -5.35 10.35
CA MET A 1 89.33 -4.55 9.82
C MET A 1 87.97 -5.29 9.71
N LYS A 2 87.88 -6.62 9.54
CA LYS A 2 86.61 -7.31 9.33
C LYS A 2 85.67 -7.45 10.57
N LYS A 3 86.18 -7.47 11.82
CA LYS A 3 85.38 -7.62 13.02
C LYS A 3 84.58 -6.38 13.43
N HIS A 4 85.08 -5.17 13.14
CA HIS A 4 84.33 -3.92 13.46
C HIS A 4 83.15 -3.66 12.50
N THR A 5 83.31 -4.05 11.23
CA THR A 5 82.24 -3.90 10.23
C THR A 5 81.04 -4.78 10.48
N VAL A 6 81.28 -6.05 10.91
CA VAL A 6 80.16 -6.99 11.22
C VAL A 6 79.41 -6.53 12.48
N ARG A 7 80.12 -6.03 13.49
CA ARG A 7 79.47 -5.50 14.71
C ARG A 7 78.62 -4.27 14.44
N ASN A 8 79.09 -3.38 13.56
CA ASN A 8 78.35 -2.20 13.19
C ASN A 8 77.10 -2.52 12.31
N VAL A 9 77.20 -3.54 11.44
CA VAL A 9 76.03 -4.02 10.68
C VAL A 9 74.99 -4.67 11.60
N ILE A 10 75.38 -5.48 12.57
CA ILE A 10 74.45 -6.08 13.55
C ILE A 10 73.77 -4.99 14.39
N LEU A 11 74.51 -3.97 14.85
CA LEU A 11 73.96 -2.84 15.58
C LEU A 11 72.99 -2.00 14.74
N LEU A 12 73.24 -1.83 13.44
CA LEU A 12 72.36 -1.14 12.52
C LEU A 12 71.04 -1.94 12.28
N VAL A 13 71.13 -3.26 12.13
CA VAL A 13 69.96 -4.15 11.95
C VAL A 13 69.12 -4.17 13.24
N LEU A 14 69.73 -4.23 14.40
CA LEU A 14 69.05 -4.15 15.70
C LEU A 14 68.37 -2.78 15.91
N ALA A 15 69.05 -1.69 15.56
CA ALA A 15 68.46 -0.36 15.63
C ALA A 15 67.31 -0.18 14.66
N ALA A 16 67.41 -0.71 13.43
CA ALA A 16 66.33 -0.73 12.46
C ALA A 16 65.14 -1.57 12.91
N ALA A 17 65.39 -2.75 13.51
CA ALA A 17 64.31 -3.60 14.06
C ALA A 17 63.60 -2.95 15.26
N LEU A 18 64.35 -2.26 16.15
CA LEU A 18 63.79 -1.46 17.23
C LEU A 18 62.98 -0.25 16.72
N LEU A 19 63.45 0.44 15.69
CA LEU A 19 62.70 1.52 15.08
C LEU A 19 61.41 1.05 14.39
N ILE A 20 61.46 -0.08 13.68
CA ILE A 20 60.31 -0.70 13.06
C ILE A 20 59.31 -1.16 14.15
N GLY A 21 59.80 -1.79 15.23
CA GLY A 21 58.97 -2.18 16.36
C GLY A 21 58.31 -0.99 17.07
N ALA A 22 59.07 0.10 17.28
CA ALA A 22 58.55 1.34 17.86
C ALA A 22 57.55 2.04 16.94
N CYS A 23 57.80 2.06 15.60
CA CYS A 23 56.86 2.57 14.64
C CYS A 23 55.56 1.75 14.57
N LEU A 24 55.64 0.41 14.57
CA LEU A 24 54.47 -0.49 14.62
C LEU A 24 53.68 -0.30 15.91
N PHE A 25 54.37 -0.27 17.08
CA PHE A 25 53.77 -0.02 18.38
C PHE A 25 53.07 1.36 18.41
N PHE A 26 53.71 2.41 17.91
CA PHE A 26 53.14 3.75 17.85
C PHE A 26 51.94 3.83 16.88
N PHE A 27 52.00 3.08 15.77
CA PHE A 27 50.91 3.05 14.79
C PHE A 27 49.66 2.32 15.32
N VAL A 28 49.86 1.17 16.02
CA VAL A 28 48.79 0.40 16.65
C VAL A 28 48.19 1.20 17.80
N PHE A 29 49.04 1.72 18.73
CA PHE A 29 48.57 2.51 19.87
C PHE A 29 47.84 3.80 19.48
N ARG A 30 48.25 4.42 18.36
CA ARG A 30 47.54 5.60 17.81
C ARG A 30 46.20 5.29 17.24
N LYS A 31 46.00 4.09 16.65
CA LYS A 31 44.68 3.66 16.16
C LYS A 31 43.70 3.45 17.32
N ASP A 32 44.14 2.76 18.37
CA ASP A 32 43.29 2.50 19.54
C ASP A 32 42.92 3.78 20.28
N LEU A 33 43.88 4.69 20.47
CA LEU A 33 43.62 5.97 21.11
C LEU A 33 42.65 6.81 20.26
N THR A 34 42.80 6.79 18.92
CA THR A 34 41.93 7.53 18.01
C THR A 34 40.52 6.95 18.00
N ALA A 35 40.37 5.63 17.98
CA ALA A 35 39.08 4.96 18.06
C ALA A 35 38.36 5.28 19.38
N SER A 36 39.07 5.22 20.51
CA SER A 36 38.51 5.57 21.83
C SER A 36 38.02 7.02 21.90
N VAL A 37 38.75 7.97 21.29
CA VAL A 37 38.31 9.37 21.20
C VAL A 37 37.07 9.52 20.31
N LEU A 38 37.01 8.80 19.20
CA LEU A 38 35.82 8.79 18.33
C LEU A 38 34.60 8.21 19.04
N ILE A 39 34.76 7.12 19.78
CA ILE A 39 33.70 6.53 20.60
C ILE A 39 33.23 7.54 21.66
N TYR A 40 34.16 8.16 22.39
CA TYR A 40 33.80 9.20 23.39
C TYR A 40 32.96 10.33 22.81
N TRP A 41 33.33 10.86 21.64
CA TRP A 41 32.53 11.89 20.99
C TRP A 41 31.21 11.34 20.45
N GLY A 42 31.18 10.12 19.95
CA GLY A 42 29.96 9.42 19.57
C GLY A 42 28.96 9.34 20.73
N ASP A 43 29.42 8.87 21.91
CA ASP A 43 28.61 8.79 23.13
C ASP A 43 28.06 10.17 23.56
N ARG A 44 28.89 11.21 23.44
CA ARG A 44 28.48 12.57 23.78
C ARG A 44 27.41 13.13 22.85
N PHE A 45 27.51 12.81 21.56
CA PHE A 45 26.50 13.21 20.57
C PHE A 45 25.22 12.37 20.73
N GLU A 46 25.31 11.07 21.09
CA GLU A 46 24.15 10.23 21.40
C GLU A 46 23.35 10.85 22.57
N GLN A 47 24.01 11.19 23.68
CA GLN A 47 23.38 11.83 24.84
C GLN A 47 22.69 13.17 24.50
N SER A 48 23.16 13.87 23.48
CA SER A 48 22.58 15.14 23.01
C SER A 48 21.51 14.96 21.92
N GLY A 49 21.12 13.73 21.56
CA GLY A 49 20.12 13.43 20.53
C GLY A 49 20.59 13.68 19.08
N ARG A 50 21.91 13.86 18.87
CA ARG A 50 22.45 14.18 17.54
C ARG A 50 22.90 12.91 16.79
N TYR A 51 21.98 12.01 16.53
CA TYR A 51 22.25 10.65 16.04
C TYR A 51 23.03 10.59 14.72
N ASN A 52 22.80 11.49 13.77
CA ASN A 52 23.59 11.54 12.52
C ASN A 52 25.08 11.76 12.76
N ARG A 53 25.44 12.58 13.76
CA ARG A 53 26.86 12.77 14.16
C ARG A 53 27.39 11.57 14.89
N THR A 54 26.62 11.02 15.83
CA THR A 54 26.90 9.77 16.53
C THR A 54 27.29 8.66 15.56
N ILE A 55 26.45 8.41 14.55
CA ILE A 55 26.67 7.40 13.50
C ILE A 55 27.98 7.68 12.74
N ALA A 56 28.28 8.93 12.40
CA ALA A 56 29.51 9.27 11.68
C ALA A 56 30.76 8.94 12.52
N PHE A 57 30.73 9.22 13.83
CA PHE A 57 31.85 8.95 14.73
C PHE A 57 32.02 7.44 14.96
N TYR A 58 30.97 6.69 15.22
CA TYR A 58 31.07 5.24 15.43
C TYR A 58 31.48 4.51 14.15
N ARG A 59 31.05 4.94 12.95
CA ARG A 59 31.54 4.37 11.68
C ARG A 59 33.04 4.58 11.47
N GLN A 60 33.56 5.74 11.85
CA GLN A 60 34.99 5.99 11.78
C GLN A 60 35.76 5.13 12.81
N ALA A 61 35.22 4.96 14.01
CA ALA A 61 35.80 4.08 15.02
C ALA A 61 35.82 2.62 14.54
N GLN A 62 34.72 2.13 13.94
CA GLN A 62 34.63 0.79 13.37
C GLN A 62 35.66 0.53 12.27
N ASN A 63 35.93 1.53 11.42
CA ASN A 63 36.98 1.42 10.39
C ASN A 63 38.40 1.29 10.98
N LEU A 64 38.63 1.83 12.18
CA LEU A 64 39.91 1.74 12.86
C LEU A 64 40.08 0.45 13.68
N GLN A 65 38.98 -0.03 14.26
CA GLN A 65 38.91 -1.23 15.08
C GLN A 65 37.75 -2.13 14.61
N PRO A 66 37.88 -2.82 13.49
CA PRO A 66 36.82 -3.64 12.91
C PRO A 66 36.50 -4.88 13.75
N GLU A 67 37.42 -5.32 14.60
CA GLU A 67 37.28 -6.51 15.47
C GLU A 67 36.64 -6.18 16.83
N ASP A 68 36.42 -4.91 17.16
CA ASP A 68 35.77 -4.52 18.44
C ASP A 68 34.24 -4.66 18.28
N GLU A 69 33.66 -5.69 18.87
CA GLU A 69 32.23 -5.98 18.85
C GLU A 69 31.36 -4.92 19.54
N THR A 70 31.94 -4.09 20.39
CA THR A 70 31.20 -3.05 21.11
C THR A 70 30.78 -1.91 20.17
N ILE A 71 31.54 -1.67 19.10
CA ILE A 71 31.30 -0.58 18.15
C ILE A 71 30.08 -0.87 17.26
N PRO A 72 29.92 -2.06 16.64
CA PRO A 72 28.68 -2.41 15.91
C PRO A 72 27.43 -2.29 16.76
N ARG A 73 27.48 -2.68 18.03
CA ARG A 73 26.34 -2.54 18.97
C ARG A 73 25.96 -1.08 19.19
N ARG A 74 26.94 -0.21 19.47
CA ARG A 74 26.73 1.24 19.61
C ARG A 74 26.20 1.87 18.32
N LEU A 75 26.73 1.46 17.18
CA LEU A 75 26.33 1.93 15.88
C LEU A 75 24.88 1.51 15.54
N ALA A 76 24.53 0.25 15.82
CA ALA A 76 23.17 -0.24 15.65
C ALA A 76 22.18 0.52 16.53
N LYS A 77 22.51 0.73 17.81
CA LYS A 77 21.69 1.55 18.72
C LYS A 77 21.49 2.96 18.19
N ALA A 78 22.53 3.61 17.66
CA ALA A 78 22.42 4.95 17.06
C ALA A 78 21.54 4.95 15.80
N TYR A 79 21.58 3.89 14.99
CA TYR A 79 20.67 3.72 13.86
C TYR A 79 19.22 3.54 14.30
N ILE A 80 18.96 2.73 15.34
CA ILE A 80 17.60 2.57 15.92
C ILE A 80 17.06 3.91 16.39
N LEU A 81 17.85 4.66 17.18
CA LEU A 81 17.46 5.97 17.69
C LEU A 81 17.25 7.03 16.60
N SER A 82 17.81 6.81 15.42
CA SER A 82 17.59 7.65 14.23
C SER A 82 16.46 7.15 13.32
N GLY A 83 15.77 6.07 13.68
CA GLY A 83 14.71 5.45 12.88
C GLY A 83 15.22 4.60 11.69
N ASN A 84 16.52 4.35 11.59
CA ASN A 84 17.10 3.60 10.47
C ASN A 84 17.35 2.13 10.81
N TYR A 85 16.29 1.38 11.01
CA TYR A 85 16.32 -0.02 11.46
C TYR A 85 17.06 -0.95 10.48
N THR A 86 16.87 -0.77 9.17
CA THR A 86 17.53 -1.59 8.14
C THR A 86 19.06 -1.52 8.24
N LYS A 87 19.60 -0.33 8.53
CA LYS A 87 21.06 -0.18 8.72
C LYS A 87 21.53 -0.77 10.05
N ALA A 88 20.72 -0.70 11.08
CA ALA A 88 21.01 -1.35 12.37
C ALA A 88 21.14 -2.87 12.19
N GLU A 89 20.14 -3.48 11.55
CA GLU A 89 20.09 -4.90 11.22
C GLU A 89 21.31 -5.33 10.38
N TYR A 90 21.57 -4.67 9.26
CA TYR A 90 22.73 -4.96 8.41
C TYR A 90 24.05 -4.88 9.19
N THR A 91 24.20 -3.88 10.06
CA THR A 91 25.40 -3.69 10.87
C THR A 91 25.62 -4.87 11.82
N LEU A 92 24.56 -5.33 12.49
CA LEU A 92 24.64 -6.45 13.45
C LEU A 92 24.82 -7.79 12.74
N VAL A 93 24.09 -8.07 11.67
CA VAL A 93 24.26 -9.30 10.87
C VAL A 93 25.69 -9.40 10.32
N SER A 94 26.24 -8.28 9.81
CA SER A 94 27.64 -8.23 9.36
C SER A 94 28.64 -8.46 10.50
N ALA A 95 28.34 -8.02 11.72
CA ALA A 95 29.16 -8.25 12.90
C ALA A 95 29.09 -9.72 13.36
N ILE A 96 27.88 -10.30 13.41
CA ILE A 96 27.66 -11.73 13.74
C ILE A 96 28.38 -12.65 12.75
N THR A 97 28.39 -12.29 11.45
CA THR A 97 29.12 -13.07 10.43
C THR A 97 30.63 -13.11 10.71
N ARG A 98 31.19 -12.07 11.31
CA ARG A 98 32.61 -12.01 11.70
C ARG A 98 32.90 -12.66 13.04
N ASP A 99 31.99 -12.47 13.99
CA ASP A 99 32.07 -13.04 15.35
C ASP A 99 30.75 -13.77 15.69
N PRO A 100 30.59 -15.02 15.25
CA PRO A 100 29.39 -15.82 15.50
C PRO A 100 29.31 -16.35 16.94
N GLU A 101 30.31 -16.09 17.76
CA GLU A 101 30.36 -16.53 19.18
C GLU A 101 29.89 -15.44 20.16
N SER A 102 29.67 -14.20 19.67
CA SER A 102 29.23 -13.09 20.52
C SER A 102 27.74 -13.17 20.86
N VAL A 103 27.44 -13.53 22.09
CA VAL A 103 26.07 -13.54 22.65
C VAL A 103 25.41 -12.16 22.58
N GLU A 104 26.21 -11.12 22.83
CA GLU A 104 25.76 -9.74 22.87
C GLU A 104 25.27 -9.24 21.51
N LEU A 105 25.88 -9.66 20.40
CA LEU A 105 25.44 -9.28 19.05
C LEU A 105 24.08 -9.88 18.72
N TYR A 106 23.84 -11.13 19.05
CA TYR A 106 22.53 -11.76 18.86
C TYR A 106 21.45 -11.10 19.74
N ALA A 107 21.78 -10.78 20.99
CA ALA A 107 20.86 -10.06 21.86
C ALA A 107 20.48 -8.68 21.30
N GLU A 108 21.45 -7.94 20.75
CA GLU A 108 21.20 -6.61 20.16
C GLU A 108 20.41 -6.69 18.84
N LEU A 109 20.62 -7.76 18.05
CA LEU A 109 19.83 -8.01 16.85
C LEU A 109 18.36 -8.32 17.21
N SER A 110 18.13 -9.13 18.25
CA SER A 110 16.77 -9.36 18.77
C SER A 110 16.09 -8.04 19.18
N ARG A 111 16.79 -7.17 19.93
CA ARG A 111 16.27 -5.85 20.30
C ARG A 111 15.95 -4.98 19.08
N THR A 112 16.75 -5.12 18.02
CA THR A 112 16.51 -4.39 16.77
C THR A 112 15.23 -4.85 16.08
N TYR A 113 14.93 -6.14 16.08
CA TYR A 113 13.67 -6.67 15.58
C TYR A 113 12.48 -6.25 16.47
N VAL A 114 12.63 -6.35 17.79
CA VAL A 114 11.60 -5.91 18.74
C VAL A 114 11.27 -4.43 18.57
N ALA A 115 12.27 -3.57 18.35
CA ALA A 115 12.05 -2.15 18.08
C ALA A 115 11.30 -1.85 16.76
N GLN A 116 11.19 -2.84 15.87
CA GLN A 116 10.44 -2.79 14.63
C GLN A 116 9.09 -3.52 14.72
N ASP A 117 8.72 -3.98 15.91
CA ASP A 117 7.55 -4.85 16.11
C ASP A 117 7.61 -6.18 15.33
N LYS A 118 8.81 -6.70 15.09
CA LYS A 118 9.07 -7.97 14.40
C LYS A 118 9.37 -9.08 15.41
N LEU A 119 8.39 -9.40 16.27
CA LEU A 119 8.59 -10.36 17.36
C LEU A 119 8.86 -11.78 16.84
N MET A 120 8.19 -12.17 15.74
CA MET A 120 8.41 -13.47 15.10
C MET A 120 9.85 -13.60 14.58
N ASP A 121 10.35 -12.57 13.88
CA ASP A 121 11.72 -12.57 13.34
C ASP A 121 12.75 -12.64 14.47
N ALA A 122 12.51 -11.94 15.60
CA ALA A 122 13.35 -11.99 16.78
C ALA A 122 13.39 -13.39 17.39
N GLU A 123 12.24 -14.04 17.54
CA GLU A 123 12.11 -15.39 18.09
C GLU A 123 12.81 -16.43 17.21
N GLN A 124 12.52 -16.42 15.90
CA GLN A 124 13.10 -17.33 14.93
C GLN A 124 14.61 -17.18 14.81
N MET A 125 15.10 -15.93 14.77
CA MET A 125 16.53 -15.64 14.71
C MET A 125 17.26 -16.24 15.94
N LEU A 126 16.75 -16.01 17.15
CA LEU A 126 17.34 -16.57 18.39
C LEU A 126 17.25 -18.11 18.42
N GLY A 127 16.16 -18.68 17.89
CA GLY A 127 15.97 -20.13 17.78
C GLY A 127 16.91 -20.81 16.78
N SER A 128 17.35 -20.08 15.73
CA SER A 128 18.17 -20.57 14.62
C SER A 128 19.69 -20.54 14.89
N ILE A 129 20.14 -20.08 16.06
CA ILE A 129 21.56 -20.02 16.42
C ILE A 129 22.18 -21.42 16.37
N ALA A 130 23.18 -21.60 15.49
CA ALA A 130 23.81 -22.90 15.24
C ALA A 130 24.84 -23.28 16.30
N ASN A 131 25.50 -22.31 16.95
CA ASN A 131 26.48 -22.56 18.00
C ASN A 131 25.77 -22.89 19.33
N GLU A 132 25.84 -24.12 19.79
CA GLU A 132 25.11 -24.60 20.97
C GLU A 132 25.52 -23.87 22.27
N SER A 133 26.78 -23.42 22.41
CA SER A 133 27.22 -22.65 23.59
C SER A 133 26.61 -21.24 23.59
N VAL A 134 26.56 -20.57 22.45
CA VAL A 134 25.93 -19.27 22.28
C VAL A 134 24.43 -19.38 22.48
N LYS A 135 23.82 -20.42 21.89
CA LYS A 135 22.38 -20.70 22.04
C LYS A 135 22.00 -20.91 23.51
N ALA A 136 22.78 -21.71 24.25
CA ALA A 136 22.55 -21.95 25.68
C ALA A 136 22.70 -20.65 26.49
N ALA A 137 23.69 -19.81 26.18
CA ALA A 137 23.88 -18.52 26.83
C ALA A 137 22.72 -17.53 26.53
N ILE A 138 22.24 -17.49 25.29
CA ILE A 138 21.06 -16.67 24.90
C ILE A 138 19.80 -17.20 25.61
N GLU A 139 19.57 -18.53 25.65
CA GLU A 139 18.41 -19.10 26.34
C GLU A 139 18.39 -18.74 27.82
N ALA A 140 19.55 -18.65 28.46
CA ALA A 140 19.65 -18.21 29.84
C ALA A 140 19.33 -16.72 30.07
N LEU A 141 19.41 -15.89 29.02
CA LEU A 141 19.10 -14.46 29.05
C LEU A 141 17.66 -14.17 28.66
N ARG A 142 17.01 -15.04 27.91
CA ARG A 142 15.64 -14.85 27.44
C ARG A 142 14.66 -14.84 28.63
N PRO A 143 13.59 -14.02 28.53
CA PRO A 143 12.51 -14.12 29.49
C PRO A 143 11.83 -15.50 29.44
N ALA A 144 11.13 -15.85 30.50
CA ALA A 144 10.41 -17.12 30.58
C ALA A 144 9.31 -17.20 29.51
N THR A 145 9.20 -18.37 28.87
CA THR A 145 8.11 -18.67 27.97
C THR A 145 6.76 -18.51 28.69
N PRO A 146 5.78 -17.82 28.12
CA PRO A 146 4.46 -17.72 28.73
C PRO A 146 3.81 -19.10 28.93
N VAL A 147 3.11 -19.26 30.04
CA VAL A 147 2.28 -20.44 30.34
C VAL A 147 0.84 -20.05 30.05
N LEU A 148 0.20 -20.80 29.17
CA LEU A 148 -1.22 -20.63 28.83
C LEU A 148 -2.08 -21.52 29.70
N THR A 149 -3.18 -20.99 30.21
CA THR A 149 -4.14 -21.70 31.08
C THR A 149 -5.56 -21.33 30.64
N PRO A 150 -6.46 -22.31 30.43
CA PRO A 150 -6.26 -23.76 30.59
C PRO A 150 -5.34 -24.34 29.50
N GLU A 151 -4.99 -25.64 29.63
CA GLU A 151 -4.20 -26.35 28.62
C GLU A 151 -4.95 -26.45 27.28
N SER A 152 -4.21 -26.67 26.19
CA SER A 152 -4.78 -26.91 24.86
C SER A 152 -5.73 -28.12 24.86
N GLY A 153 -6.85 -28.02 24.12
CA GLY A 153 -7.80 -29.12 24.06
C GLY A 153 -9.20 -28.73 23.62
N TYR A 154 -10.13 -29.68 23.73
CA TYR A 154 -11.55 -29.46 23.47
C TYR A 154 -12.29 -29.04 24.76
N TYR A 155 -13.13 -28.02 24.63
CA TYR A 155 -14.00 -27.48 25.69
C TYR A 155 -15.42 -27.36 25.18
N SER A 156 -16.39 -27.81 25.96
CA SER A 156 -17.80 -27.77 25.59
C SER A 156 -18.48 -26.42 25.85
N GLU A 157 -17.78 -25.52 26.54
CA GLU A 157 -18.27 -24.18 26.91
C GLU A 157 -17.19 -23.15 26.59
N TYR A 158 -17.60 -21.87 26.51
CA TYR A 158 -16.64 -20.77 26.37
C TYR A 158 -15.55 -20.82 27.46
N ILE A 159 -14.33 -20.56 27.06
CA ILE A 159 -13.20 -20.56 27.99
C ILE A 159 -12.46 -19.22 27.93
N ASP A 160 -11.96 -18.82 29.08
CA ASP A 160 -11.07 -17.69 29.21
C ASP A 160 -9.63 -18.20 29.26
N VAL A 161 -8.86 -17.86 28.26
CA VAL A 161 -7.42 -18.21 28.24
C VAL A 161 -6.63 -17.10 28.91
N SER A 162 -5.89 -17.52 29.95
CA SER A 162 -4.95 -16.66 30.66
C SER A 162 -3.52 -16.98 30.25
N ALA A 163 -2.65 -15.96 30.22
CA ALA A 163 -1.23 -16.11 29.97
C ALA A 163 -0.42 -15.54 31.12
N TYR A 164 0.61 -16.27 31.56
CA TYR A 164 1.52 -15.83 32.62
C TYR A 164 2.97 -16.07 32.22
N SER A 165 3.83 -15.08 32.44
CA SER A 165 5.27 -15.23 32.37
C SER A 165 5.91 -14.74 33.66
N ALA A 166 6.94 -15.44 34.11
CA ALA A 166 7.69 -15.05 35.32
C ALA A 166 8.53 -13.77 35.08
N SER A 167 8.76 -13.40 33.83
CA SER A 167 9.58 -12.23 33.48
C SER A 167 9.11 -11.61 32.18
N GLY A 168 9.10 -10.27 32.09
CA GLY A 168 8.69 -9.53 30.94
C GLY A 168 7.18 -9.29 30.80
N SER A 169 6.81 -8.47 29.85
CA SER A 169 5.41 -8.24 29.46
C SER A 169 4.99 -9.32 28.47
N VAL A 170 3.78 -9.84 28.62
CA VAL A 170 3.21 -10.87 27.73
C VAL A 170 2.42 -10.18 26.62
N TYR A 171 2.58 -10.65 25.39
CA TYR A 171 1.80 -10.29 24.22
C TYR A 171 1.11 -11.55 23.71
N LEU A 172 -0.19 -11.48 23.43
CA LEU A 172 -1.01 -12.65 23.14
C LEU A 172 -2.00 -12.34 22.01
N THR A 173 -2.08 -13.26 21.04
CA THR A 173 -3.15 -13.29 20.04
C THR A 173 -3.96 -14.58 20.17
N ALA A 174 -5.23 -14.53 19.80
CA ALA A 174 -6.10 -15.71 19.65
C ALA A 174 -6.39 -16.00 18.17
N THR A 175 -5.48 -15.63 17.29
CA THR A 175 -5.52 -15.83 15.84
C THR A 175 -4.29 -16.62 15.38
N THR A 176 -4.18 -16.87 14.08
CA THR A 176 -2.98 -17.50 13.48
C THR A 176 -1.81 -16.54 13.34
N ASP A 177 -2.03 -15.23 13.55
CA ASP A 177 -0.99 -14.22 13.43
C ASP A 177 -0.13 -14.15 14.70
N PHE A 178 1.15 -13.83 14.50
CA PHE A 178 2.08 -13.69 15.61
C PHE A 178 1.82 -12.38 16.36
N PRO A 179 1.94 -12.33 17.71
CA PRO A 179 1.66 -11.13 18.49
C PRO A 179 2.49 -9.91 18.10
N SER A 180 1.88 -8.72 18.16
CA SER A 180 2.47 -7.40 17.96
C SER A 180 2.60 -6.64 19.26
N LEU A 181 3.64 -5.79 19.40
CA LEU A 181 3.80 -4.89 20.54
C LEU A 181 2.73 -3.79 20.60
N ALA A 182 2.20 -3.41 19.44
CA ALA A 182 1.30 -2.27 19.33
C ALA A 182 -0.11 -2.61 19.83
N THR A 183 -0.58 -3.84 19.57
CA THR A 183 -1.99 -4.21 19.74
C THR A 183 -2.24 -5.31 20.75
N ASP A 184 -1.26 -6.21 21.00
CA ASP A 184 -1.52 -7.50 21.61
C ASP A 184 -0.96 -7.62 23.04
N LEU A 185 -0.73 -6.48 23.72
CA LEU A 185 -0.32 -6.48 25.11
C LEU A 185 -1.40 -7.18 25.96
N TYR A 186 -1.03 -8.31 26.55
CA TYR A 186 -1.93 -9.06 27.42
C TYR A 186 -2.22 -8.30 28.72
N THR A 187 -3.49 -7.96 28.92
CA THR A 187 -3.97 -7.21 30.09
C THR A 187 -4.94 -8.01 30.96
N GLY A 188 -5.42 -9.16 30.49
CA GLY A 188 -6.37 -10.02 31.20
C GLY A 188 -6.79 -11.22 30.36
N PRO A 189 -7.58 -12.14 30.94
CA PRO A 189 -8.05 -13.32 30.22
C PRO A 189 -8.76 -13.00 28.91
N VAL A 190 -8.57 -13.83 27.89
CA VAL A 190 -9.18 -13.71 26.56
C VAL A 190 -10.20 -14.83 26.41
N THR A 191 -11.46 -14.47 26.25
CA THR A 191 -12.54 -15.44 25.97
C THR A 191 -12.43 -15.91 24.52
N LEU A 192 -12.34 -17.22 24.30
CA LEU A 192 -12.27 -17.79 22.97
C LEU A 192 -13.68 -18.00 22.39
N PRO A 193 -13.87 -17.67 21.09
CA PRO A 193 -15.15 -17.93 20.41
C PRO A 193 -15.36 -19.43 20.21
N GLY A 194 -16.59 -19.83 19.87
CA GLY A 194 -16.88 -21.20 19.41
C GLY A 194 -16.08 -21.55 18.14
N GLY A 195 -15.66 -22.81 18.03
CA GLY A 195 -14.83 -23.30 16.93
C GLY A 195 -13.37 -23.51 17.30
N GLU A 196 -12.51 -23.57 16.29
CA GLU A 196 -11.06 -23.76 16.46
C GLU A 196 -10.37 -22.40 16.60
N SER A 197 -9.52 -22.29 17.62
CA SER A 197 -8.69 -21.11 17.88
C SER A 197 -7.25 -21.53 18.15
N THR A 198 -6.30 -20.77 17.63
CA THR A 198 -4.87 -20.90 17.99
C THR A 198 -4.49 -19.69 18.83
N VAL A 199 -4.01 -19.93 20.03
CA VAL A 199 -3.48 -18.86 20.89
C VAL A 199 -1.97 -18.90 20.82
N ILE A 200 -1.37 -17.76 20.52
CA ILE A 200 0.08 -17.56 20.48
C ILE A 200 0.44 -16.51 21.53
N ALA A 201 1.37 -16.83 22.42
CA ALA A 201 1.85 -15.88 23.41
C ALA A 201 3.37 -15.82 23.44
N ILE A 202 3.92 -14.62 23.60
CA ILE A 202 5.35 -14.36 23.74
C ILE A 202 5.57 -13.33 24.84
N SER A 203 6.66 -13.43 25.60
CA SER A 203 7.04 -12.39 26.56
C SER A 203 8.24 -11.59 26.06
N VAL A 204 8.22 -10.29 26.37
CA VAL A 204 9.31 -9.35 26.05
C VAL A 204 9.78 -8.71 27.35
N ASP A 205 11.07 -8.80 27.64
CA ASP A 205 11.65 -8.20 28.86
C ASP A 205 11.91 -6.70 28.71
N ALA A 206 12.25 -6.05 29.81
CA ALA A 206 12.57 -4.62 29.82
C ALA A 206 13.80 -4.26 28.96
N ASN A 207 14.62 -5.24 28.58
CA ASN A 207 15.80 -5.06 27.74
C ASN A 207 15.51 -5.32 26.24
N GLY A 208 14.27 -5.68 25.87
CA GLY A 208 13.85 -5.98 24.50
C GLY A 208 14.31 -7.36 24.01
N LEU A 209 14.51 -8.33 24.91
CA LEU A 209 14.67 -9.74 24.55
C LEU A 209 13.32 -10.45 24.58
N VAL A 210 13.11 -11.36 23.62
CA VAL A 210 11.89 -12.15 23.51
C VAL A 210 12.06 -13.53 24.10
N SER A 211 11.01 -14.10 24.69
CA SER A 211 10.93 -15.50 25.10
C SER A 211 10.84 -16.43 23.88
N ARG A 212 10.80 -17.73 24.10
CA ARG A 212 10.17 -18.64 23.14
C ARG A 212 8.67 -18.35 23.11
N ALA A 213 8.05 -18.51 21.94
CA ALA A 213 6.62 -18.40 21.83
C ALA A 213 5.94 -19.67 22.40
N ALA A 214 4.85 -19.46 23.10
CA ALA A 214 3.94 -20.52 23.53
C ALA A 214 2.81 -20.62 22.48
N TYR A 215 2.50 -21.83 22.06
CA TYR A 215 1.42 -22.13 21.12
C TYR A 215 0.43 -23.09 21.78
N ALA A 216 -0.86 -22.79 21.71
CA ALA A 216 -1.91 -23.69 22.18
C ALA A 216 -3.10 -23.66 21.22
N GLY A 217 -3.55 -24.84 20.80
CA GLY A 217 -4.77 -25.02 20.01
C GLY A 217 -5.96 -25.33 20.91
N TYR A 218 -7.06 -24.64 20.72
CA TYR A 218 -8.31 -24.85 21.45
C TYR A 218 -9.42 -25.11 20.46
N THR A 219 -10.31 -26.04 20.81
CA THR A 219 -11.57 -26.26 20.11
C THR A 219 -12.68 -26.02 21.14
N VAL A 220 -13.40 -24.92 20.97
CA VAL A 220 -14.55 -24.60 21.84
C VAL A 220 -15.81 -25.07 21.13
N GLY A 221 -16.60 -25.90 21.79
CA GLY A 221 -17.92 -26.34 21.27
C GLY A 221 -18.81 -25.12 21.04
N ASN A 222 -19.56 -25.14 19.95
CA ASN A 222 -20.53 -24.09 19.67
C ASN A 222 -21.68 -24.18 20.69
N VAL A 223 -21.63 -23.35 21.72
CA VAL A 223 -22.75 -23.25 22.68
C VAL A 223 -23.82 -22.41 21.99
N VAL A 224 -24.90 -23.06 21.64
CA VAL A 224 -26.10 -22.39 21.07
C VAL A 224 -26.93 -21.84 22.20
N GLU A 225 -27.07 -20.53 22.27
CA GLU A 225 -27.84 -19.81 23.29
C GLU A 225 -28.77 -18.75 22.69
N ALA A 226 -29.83 -18.40 23.41
CA ALA A 226 -30.70 -17.32 22.99
C ALA A 226 -30.01 -15.96 23.21
N ILE A 227 -29.88 -15.15 22.16
CA ILE A 227 -29.29 -13.83 22.19
C ILE A 227 -30.37 -12.75 22.18
N THR A 228 -30.20 -11.76 23.04
CA THR A 228 -31.02 -10.55 23.01
C THR A 228 -30.15 -9.42 22.46
N LEU A 229 -30.50 -8.92 21.27
CA LEU A 229 -29.83 -7.77 20.67
C LEU A 229 -30.25 -6.49 21.41
N GLU A 230 -29.26 -5.61 21.65
CA GLU A 230 -29.47 -4.40 22.46
C GLU A 230 -29.98 -3.23 21.61
N ASP A 231 -29.52 -3.14 20.36
CA ASP A 231 -29.96 -2.10 19.43
C ASP A 231 -31.22 -2.51 18.70
N ARG A 232 -32.25 -1.68 18.82
CA ARG A 232 -33.57 -2.00 18.24
C ARG A 232 -33.58 -2.07 16.72
N ALA A 233 -32.75 -1.21 16.05
CA ALA A 233 -32.68 -1.21 14.59
C ALA A 233 -31.94 -2.42 14.09
N VAL A 234 -30.84 -2.81 14.78
CA VAL A 234 -30.11 -4.04 14.51
C VAL A 234 -30.98 -5.26 14.73
N ASP A 235 -31.74 -5.35 15.86
CA ASP A 235 -32.66 -6.45 16.13
C ASP A 235 -33.71 -6.59 15.01
N ALA A 236 -34.30 -5.47 14.58
CA ALA A 236 -35.31 -5.50 13.51
C ALA A 236 -34.72 -5.98 12.19
N ALA A 237 -33.53 -5.50 11.80
CA ALA A 237 -32.87 -5.91 10.57
C ALA A 237 -32.47 -7.39 10.59
N VAL A 238 -31.93 -7.87 11.70
CA VAL A 238 -31.60 -9.28 11.90
C VAL A 238 -32.84 -10.16 11.77
N ARG A 239 -33.94 -9.78 12.42
CA ARG A 239 -35.20 -10.54 12.34
C ARG A 239 -35.76 -10.58 10.91
N GLU A 240 -35.66 -9.48 10.18
CA GLU A 240 -36.06 -9.44 8.78
C GLU A 240 -35.19 -10.40 7.95
N GLN A 241 -33.87 -10.37 8.14
CA GLN A 241 -32.94 -11.23 7.42
C GLN A 241 -33.12 -12.71 7.72
N LEU A 242 -33.41 -13.06 8.99
CA LEU A 242 -33.68 -14.43 9.43
C LEU A 242 -35.13 -14.88 9.23
N GLY A 243 -36.01 -13.99 8.79
CA GLY A 243 -37.46 -14.29 8.63
C GLY A 243 -38.19 -14.56 9.96
N LYS A 244 -37.75 -13.91 11.06
CA LYS A 244 -38.27 -14.11 12.42
C LYS A 244 -39.29 -13.05 12.84
N ALA A 245 -40.31 -13.47 13.59
CA ALA A 245 -41.24 -12.56 14.23
C ALA A 245 -40.62 -11.91 15.49
N ALA A 246 -41.18 -10.81 15.97
CA ALA A 246 -40.72 -10.12 17.17
C ALA A 246 -40.77 -10.97 18.45
N SER A 247 -41.58 -12.02 18.47
CA SER A 247 -41.74 -12.96 19.60
C SER A 247 -40.73 -14.12 19.57
N ASP A 248 -40.03 -14.32 18.44
CA ASP A 248 -39.19 -15.49 18.26
C ASP A 248 -37.81 -15.25 18.91
N GLU A 249 -37.24 -16.27 19.50
CA GLU A 249 -35.87 -16.18 20.01
C GLU A 249 -34.87 -16.18 18.85
N ILE A 250 -33.82 -15.33 18.94
CA ILE A 250 -32.67 -15.36 18.06
C ILE A 250 -31.61 -16.21 18.75
N MET A 251 -31.14 -17.25 18.07
CA MET A 251 -30.09 -18.11 18.60
C MET A 251 -28.73 -17.69 18.10
N SER A 252 -27.69 -17.93 18.89
CA SER A 252 -26.31 -17.49 18.56
C SER A 252 -25.78 -18.08 17.25
N ASP A 253 -26.10 -19.34 16.95
CA ASP A 253 -25.71 -20.02 15.71
C ASP A 253 -26.31 -19.37 14.45
N GLU A 254 -27.52 -18.80 14.55
CA GLU A 254 -28.13 -18.06 13.45
C GLU A 254 -27.39 -16.76 13.15
N LEU A 255 -26.79 -16.11 14.17
CA LEU A 255 -25.98 -14.92 14.02
C LEU A 255 -24.59 -15.26 13.47
N TRP A 256 -24.04 -16.44 13.76
CA TRP A 256 -22.75 -16.89 13.19
C TRP A 256 -22.82 -17.14 11.69
N GLU A 257 -24.00 -17.48 11.16
CA GLU A 257 -24.24 -17.73 9.74
C GLU A 257 -24.49 -16.44 8.93
N ILE A 258 -24.60 -15.29 9.59
CA ILE A 258 -24.72 -14.00 8.90
C ILE A 258 -23.35 -13.61 8.33
N GLU A 259 -23.19 -13.77 7.02
CA GLU A 259 -21.97 -13.40 6.30
C GLU A 259 -21.98 -11.95 5.81
N GLU A 260 -23.16 -11.38 5.57
CA GLU A 260 -23.34 -10.02 5.07
C GLU A 260 -24.36 -9.27 5.92
N PHE A 261 -24.04 -8.05 6.33
CA PHE A 261 -24.95 -7.22 7.10
C PHE A 261 -24.86 -5.76 6.70
N THR A 262 -26.01 -5.14 6.47
CA THR A 262 -26.15 -3.70 6.28
C THR A 262 -26.75 -3.08 7.53
N VAL A 263 -26.01 -2.17 8.14
CA VAL A 263 -26.43 -1.48 9.36
C VAL A 263 -27.53 -0.47 9.01
N PRO A 264 -28.70 -0.52 9.67
CA PRO A 264 -29.76 0.47 9.46
C PRO A 264 -29.30 1.89 9.89
N GLU A 265 -29.82 2.92 9.20
CA GLU A 265 -29.47 4.33 9.48
C GLU A 265 -29.85 4.78 10.90
N GLU A 266 -30.87 4.18 11.52
CA GLU A 266 -31.36 4.52 12.85
C GLU A 266 -30.56 3.86 13.98
N THR A 267 -29.55 3.04 13.68
CA THR A 267 -28.72 2.32 14.66
C THR A 267 -28.01 3.28 15.61
N GLN A 268 -28.12 3.01 16.91
CA GLN A 268 -27.48 3.82 17.96
C GLN A 268 -26.23 3.14 18.54
N SER A 269 -26.11 1.81 18.38
CA SER A 269 -24.97 1.03 18.88
C SER A 269 -24.67 -0.13 17.95
N LEU A 270 -23.39 -0.38 17.73
CA LEU A 270 -22.89 -1.53 16.97
C LEU A 270 -22.44 -2.67 17.88
N SER A 271 -22.64 -2.57 19.22
CA SER A 271 -22.17 -3.59 20.18
C SER A 271 -22.65 -5.01 19.86
N ASP A 272 -23.82 -5.13 19.22
CA ASP A 272 -24.42 -6.41 18.85
C ASP A 272 -23.66 -7.15 17.74
N LEU A 273 -22.85 -6.43 16.95
CA LEU A 273 -22.01 -7.06 15.90
C LEU A 273 -20.97 -8.03 16.47
N ARG A 274 -20.68 -7.99 17.77
CA ARG A 274 -19.83 -8.98 18.45
C ARG A 274 -20.31 -10.42 18.30
N PHE A 275 -21.61 -10.61 18.04
CA PHE A 275 -22.21 -11.93 17.86
C PHE A 275 -22.10 -12.44 16.42
N PHE A 276 -21.70 -11.60 15.45
CA PHE A 276 -21.68 -11.95 14.03
C PHE A 276 -20.30 -12.47 13.63
N THR A 277 -19.90 -13.59 14.21
CA THR A 277 -18.54 -14.13 14.09
C THR A 277 -18.19 -14.63 12.68
N GLY A 278 -19.21 -14.90 11.84
CA GLY A 278 -19.06 -15.28 10.44
C GLY A 278 -19.08 -14.12 9.44
N LEU A 279 -19.20 -12.87 9.92
CA LEU A 279 -19.42 -11.70 9.08
C LEU A 279 -18.24 -11.45 8.15
N GLN A 280 -18.49 -11.46 6.84
CA GLN A 280 -17.49 -11.22 5.79
C GLN A 280 -17.70 -9.86 5.08
N ALA A 281 -18.94 -9.36 5.05
CA ALA A 281 -19.27 -8.08 4.43
C ALA A 281 -20.10 -7.22 5.38
N LEU A 282 -19.62 -6.00 5.65
CA LEU A 282 -20.28 -5.01 6.49
C LEU A 282 -20.47 -3.71 5.72
N THR A 283 -21.70 -3.21 5.71
CA THR A 283 -22.05 -1.92 5.11
C THR A 283 -22.63 -1.00 6.16
N ILE A 284 -22.06 0.19 6.30
CA ILE A 284 -22.52 1.27 7.18
C ILE A 284 -22.49 2.55 6.39
N HIS A 285 -23.64 3.14 6.10
CA HIS A 285 -23.72 4.37 5.35
C HIS A 285 -24.09 5.57 6.23
N ASN A 286 -23.44 6.72 5.96
CA ASN A 286 -23.77 8.00 6.56
C ASN A 286 -23.81 7.99 8.10
N ALA A 287 -22.99 7.14 8.74
CA ALA A 287 -22.95 7.03 10.19
C ALA A 287 -22.60 8.39 10.82
N PRO A 288 -23.39 8.84 11.83
CA PRO A 288 -23.07 10.06 12.56
C PRO A 288 -21.77 9.87 13.35
N SER A 289 -21.04 10.97 13.59
CA SER A 289 -19.79 10.94 14.37
C SER A 289 -19.97 10.47 15.82
N THR A 290 -21.20 10.32 16.27
CA THR A 290 -21.56 9.81 17.62
C THR A 290 -21.66 8.30 17.67
N LEU A 291 -21.75 7.60 16.53
CA LEU A 291 -21.77 6.15 16.47
C LEU A 291 -20.35 5.60 16.67
N ASP A 292 -20.17 4.78 17.67
CA ASP A 292 -18.88 4.13 17.94
C ASP A 292 -18.66 2.98 16.95
N LEU A 293 -17.67 3.16 16.07
CA LEU A 293 -17.28 2.17 15.05
C LEU A 293 -16.13 1.26 15.52
N SER A 294 -15.67 1.37 16.76
CA SER A 294 -14.48 0.64 17.27
C SER A 294 -14.63 -0.89 17.21
N ILE A 295 -15.87 -1.40 17.30
CA ILE A 295 -16.19 -2.82 17.18
C ILE A 295 -15.70 -3.42 15.85
N ILE A 296 -15.59 -2.63 14.77
CA ILE A 296 -15.13 -3.09 13.46
C ILE A 296 -13.75 -3.75 13.55
N GLY A 297 -12.86 -3.24 14.42
CA GLY A 297 -11.55 -3.82 14.63
C GLY A 297 -11.54 -5.25 15.19
N THR A 298 -12.66 -5.70 15.77
CA THR A 298 -12.81 -7.07 16.28
C THR A 298 -13.37 -8.03 15.24
N LEU A 299 -13.88 -7.52 14.11
CA LEU A 299 -14.49 -8.32 13.04
C LEU A 299 -13.43 -8.80 12.06
N THR A 300 -12.52 -9.65 12.52
CA THR A 300 -11.33 -10.08 11.77
C THR A 300 -11.63 -10.94 10.54
N THR A 301 -12.87 -11.45 10.42
CA THR A 301 -13.35 -12.22 9.26
C THR A 301 -13.75 -11.35 8.07
N LEU A 302 -13.81 -10.01 8.25
CA LEU A 302 -14.26 -9.08 7.21
C LEU A 302 -13.33 -9.12 5.98
N ARG A 303 -13.98 -9.23 4.83
CA ARG A 303 -13.36 -9.14 3.48
C ARG A 303 -13.84 -7.91 2.73
N THR A 304 -15.04 -7.46 3.03
CA THR A 304 -15.64 -6.27 2.42
C THR A 304 -16.15 -5.33 3.50
N LEU A 305 -15.73 -4.07 3.42
CA LEU A 305 -16.18 -3.02 4.33
C LEU A 305 -16.55 -1.77 3.53
N ASP A 306 -17.80 -1.34 3.67
CA ASP A 306 -18.29 -0.10 3.08
C ASP A 306 -18.72 0.88 4.19
N LEU A 307 -18.02 2.01 4.27
CA LEU A 307 -18.26 3.10 5.22
C LEU A 307 -18.63 4.40 4.50
N THR A 308 -19.29 4.31 3.35
CA THR A 308 -19.66 5.48 2.53
C THR A 308 -20.38 6.55 3.35
N GLY A 309 -19.89 7.79 3.27
CA GLY A 309 -20.52 8.94 3.93
C GLY A 309 -20.33 9.00 5.45
N CYS A 310 -19.54 8.09 6.04
CA CYS A 310 -19.24 8.09 7.47
C CYS A 310 -18.19 9.14 7.83
N THR A 311 -18.36 9.81 8.96
CA THR A 311 -17.34 10.72 9.50
C THR A 311 -16.31 9.91 10.30
N LEU A 312 -15.13 9.69 9.71
CA LEU A 312 -14.10 8.83 10.29
C LEU A 312 -12.99 9.63 10.98
N SER A 313 -12.65 9.23 12.20
CA SER A 313 -11.45 9.74 12.88
C SER A 313 -10.19 9.02 12.38
N GLN A 314 -9.02 9.61 12.63
CA GLN A 314 -7.73 9.00 12.34
C GLN A 314 -7.57 7.64 13.06
N SER A 315 -7.99 7.56 14.34
CA SER A 315 -7.95 6.31 15.11
C SER A 315 -8.86 5.23 14.54
N MET A 316 -9.98 5.62 13.92
CA MET A 316 -10.84 4.65 13.25
C MET A 316 -10.19 4.08 11.98
N LEU A 317 -9.52 4.93 11.21
CA LEU A 317 -8.75 4.46 10.05
C LEU A 317 -7.60 3.54 10.47
N GLU A 318 -6.95 3.80 11.62
CA GLU A 318 -5.95 2.90 12.21
C GLU A 318 -6.57 1.54 12.55
N THR A 319 -7.77 1.53 13.13
CA THR A 319 -8.52 0.29 13.40
C THR A 319 -8.85 -0.47 12.12
N VAL A 320 -9.37 0.20 11.08
CA VAL A 320 -9.63 -0.42 9.78
C VAL A 320 -8.34 -0.98 9.17
N GLY A 321 -7.24 -0.25 9.31
CA GLY A 321 -5.91 -0.66 8.80
C GLY A 321 -5.35 -1.95 9.42
N THR A 322 -5.92 -2.43 10.53
CA THR A 322 -5.52 -3.69 11.18
C THR A 322 -6.30 -4.92 10.70
N LEU A 323 -7.33 -4.76 9.87
CA LEU A 323 -8.15 -5.88 9.40
C LEU A 323 -7.34 -6.80 8.45
N PRO A 324 -7.09 -8.07 8.83
CA PRO A 324 -6.06 -8.88 8.19
C PRO A 324 -6.45 -9.42 6.82
N ASP A 325 -7.76 -9.60 6.58
CA ASP A 325 -8.28 -10.28 5.40
C ASP A 325 -9.11 -9.37 4.48
N LEU A 326 -9.07 -8.05 4.73
CA LEU A 326 -9.85 -7.09 3.95
C LEU A 326 -9.35 -7.04 2.50
N THR A 327 -10.27 -7.29 1.57
CA THR A 327 -10.00 -7.29 0.13
C THR A 327 -10.72 -6.17 -0.62
N SER A 328 -11.79 -5.63 -0.04
CA SER A 328 -12.59 -4.54 -0.61
C SER A 328 -12.92 -3.51 0.46
N LEU A 329 -12.56 -2.25 0.21
CA LEU A 329 -12.78 -1.15 1.14
C LEU A 329 -13.34 0.06 0.40
N THR A 330 -14.51 0.53 0.85
CA THR A 330 -15.15 1.74 0.35
C THR A 330 -15.20 2.79 1.46
N LEU A 331 -14.57 3.92 1.22
CA LEU A 331 -14.47 5.08 2.10
C LEU A 331 -14.85 6.37 1.36
N SER A 332 -15.81 6.29 0.45
CA SER A 332 -16.23 7.45 -0.33
C SER A 332 -17.03 8.44 0.52
N ASN A 333 -16.84 9.74 0.27
CA ASN A 333 -17.51 10.84 0.98
C ASN A 333 -17.27 10.86 2.51
N CYS A 334 -16.07 10.48 2.96
CA CYS A 334 -15.76 10.35 4.40
C CYS A 334 -14.93 11.51 4.96
N ALA A 335 -14.70 12.57 4.18
CA ALA A 335 -13.88 13.73 4.56
C ALA A 335 -12.44 13.35 5.00
N ILE A 336 -11.86 12.30 4.42
CA ILE A 336 -10.53 11.78 4.76
C ILE A 336 -9.45 12.70 4.17
N GLU A 337 -8.45 13.06 5.00
CA GLU A 337 -7.28 13.83 4.58
C GLU A 337 -6.04 12.95 4.38
N SER A 338 -5.92 11.84 5.13
CA SER A 338 -4.75 10.95 5.10
C SER A 338 -5.17 9.48 5.17
N ILE A 339 -4.58 8.66 4.29
CA ILE A 339 -4.77 7.21 4.25
C ILE A 339 -3.55 6.43 4.76
N ASN A 340 -2.59 7.10 5.41
CA ASN A 340 -1.41 6.42 5.97
C ASN A 340 -1.73 5.25 6.91
N PRO A 341 -2.82 5.29 7.72
CA PRO A 341 -3.20 4.14 8.53
C PRO A 341 -3.52 2.86 7.76
N LEU A 342 -3.88 2.97 6.48
CA LEU A 342 -4.28 1.83 5.65
C LEU A 342 -3.09 1.08 5.05
N VAL A 343 -1.85 1.45 5.36
CA VAL A 343 -0.62 0.83 4.82
C VAL A 343 -0.54 -0.68 5.08
N GLY A 344 -1.20 -1.17 6.14
CA GLY A 344 -1.26 -2.59 6.50
C GLY A 344 -2.16 -3.46 5.60
N LEU A 345 -3.07 -2.86 4.83
CA LEU A 345 -4.08 -3.58 4.03
C LEU A 345 -3.48 -4.11 2.71
N THR A 346 -2.51 -4.98 2.80
CA THR A 346 -1.74 -5.48 1.63
C THR A 346 -2.53 -6.44 0.73
N LYS A 347 -3.67 -6.99 1.22
CA LYS A 347 -4.55 -7.90 0.47
C LYS A 347 -5.66 -7.19 -0.29
N LEU A 348 -5.73 -5.85 -0.21
CA LEU A 348 -6.78 -5.09 -0.91
C LEU A 348 -6.71 -5.30 -2.42
N LYS A 349 -7.88 -5.58 -2.99
CA LYS A 349 -8.12 -5.70 -4.44
C LYS A 349 -8.95 -4.55 -4.98
N MET A 350 -9.81 -3.98 -4.15
CA MET A 350 -10.62 -2.80 -4.47
C MET A 350 -10.52 -1.78 -3.34
N LEU A 351 -10.26 -0.51 -3.72
CA LEU A 351 -10.23 0.63 -2.80
C LEU A 351 -10.95 1.82 -3.43
N ASP A 352 -12.03 2.26 -2.79
CA ASP A 352 -12.75 3.47 -3.18
C ASP A 352 -12.57 4.57 -2.14
N LEU A 353 -11.93 5.65 -2.57
CA LEU A 353 -11.65 6.86 -1.81
C LEU A 353 -12.29 8.10 -2.44
N THR A 354 -13.27 7.92 -3.31
CA THR A 354 -13.93 8.99 -4.06
C THR A 354 -14.47 10.09 -3.14
N ASN A 355 -14.39 11.36 -3.57
CA ASN A 355 -14.93 12.52 -2.87
C ASN A 355 -14.37 12.69 -1.45
N ASN A 356 -13.05 12.71 -1.31
CA ASN A 356 -12.35 13.02 -0.08
C ASN A 356 -11.41 14.23 -0.26
N THR A 357 -10.56 14.51 0.71
CA THR A 357 -9.57 15.61 0.66
C THR A 357 -8.14 15.08 0.69
N ILE A 358 -7.92 13.89 0.13
CA ILE A 358 -6.64 13.18 0.14
C ILE A 358 -5.68 13.85 -0.86
N SER A 359 -4.48 14.17 -0.39
CA SER A 359 -3.40 14.69 -1.25
C SER A 359 -2.20 13.75 -1.36
N ASP A 360 -2.03 12.83 -0.39
CA ASP A 360 -0.95 11.85 -0.34
C ASP A 360 -1.51 10.43 -0.38
N ILE A 361 -1.11 9.67 -1.39
CA ILE A 361 -1.49 8.28 -1.59
C ILE A 361 -0.32 7.30 -1.40
N THR A 362 0.71 7.69 -0.62
CA THR A 362 1.90 6.86 -0.39
C THR A 362 1.55 5.46 0.13
N ALA A 363 0.51 5.34 0.95
CA ALA A 363 0.04 4.06 1.50
C ALA A 363 -0.35 3.04 0.41
N VAL A 364 -0.82 3.49 -0.76
CA VAL A 364 -1.21 2.61 -1.87
C VAL A 364 -0.02 1.80 -2.40
N SER A 365 1.21 2.28 -2.21
CA SER A 365 2.42 1.56 -2.64
C SER A 365 2.62 0.19 -1.98
N SER A 366 1.95 -0.09 -0.86
CA SER A 366 1.96 -1.39 -0.16
C SER A 366 0.89 -2.37 -0.68
N MET A 367 -0.07 -1.90 -1.48
CA MET A 367 -1.24 -2.66 -1.91
C MET A 367 -0.99 -3.34 -3.27
N ALA A 368 -0.07 -4.31 -3.31
CA ALA A 368 0.37 -4.94 -4.55
C ALA A 368 -0.70 -5.81 -5.25
N GLU A 369 -1.75 -6.22 -4.53
CA GLU A 369 -2.87 -7.00 -5.08
C GLU A 369 -3.99 -6.15 -5.67
N LEU A 370 -3.86 -4.80 -5.62
CA LEU A 370 -4.90 -3.88 -6.03
C LEU A 370 -5.23 -4.01 -7.52
N ARG A 371 -6.52 -4.18 -7.82
CA ARG A 371 -7.08 -4.31 -9.17
C ARG A 371 -7.95 -3.13 -9.56
N GLU A 372 -8.65 -2.56 -8.61
CA GLU A 372 -9.56 -1.43 -8.83
C GLU A 372 -9.30 -0.33 -7.81
N LEU A 373 -9.06 0.90 -8.28
CA LEU A 373 -8.76 2.05 -7.45
C LEU A 373 -9.56 3.27 -7.89
N HIS A 374 -10.35 3.81 -6.97
CA HIS A 374 -11.14 5.02 -7.16
C HIS A 374 -10.58 6.15 -6.29
N LEU A 375 -10.12 7.21 -6.93
CA LEU A 375 -9.55 8.40 -6.31
C LEU A 375 -10.25 9.69 -6.75
N THR A 376 -11.29 9.58 -7.54
CA THR A 376 -12.04 10.71 -8.15
C THR A 376 -12.37 11.78 -7.11
N ASN A 377 -12.23 13.07 -7.49
CA ASN A 377 -12.49 14.23 -6.64
C ASN A 377 -11.61 14.26 -5.37
N ASN A 378 -10.30 14.08 -5.52
CA ASN A 378 -9.31 14.29 -4.47
C ASN A 378 -8.16 15.19 -4.97
N PRO A 379 -7.57 16.08 -4.17
CA PRO A 379 -6.49 16.97 -4.59
C PRO A 379 -5.11 16.25 -4.61
N ILE A 380 -5.01 15.14 -5.35
CA ILE A 380 -3.86 14.22 -5.29
C ILE A 380 -2.64 14.77 -6.04
N SER A 381 -2.84 15.39 -7.21
CA SER A 381 -1.82 15.94 -8.11
C SER A 381 -0.75 14.97 -8.65
N SER A 382 -0.50 13.84 -8.01
CA SER A 382 0.50 12.85 -8.44
C SER A 382 0.10 11.42 -8.06
N ILE A 383 0.22 10.50 -9.02
CA ILE A 383 -0.02 9.06 -8.83
C ILE A 383 1.27 8.24 -8.84
N THR A 384 2.41 8.83 -8.48
CA THR A 384 3.74 8.17 -8.53
C THR A 384 3.80 6.85 -7.76
N TYR A 385 3.00 6.70 -6.71
CA TYR A 385 3.00 5.51 -5.86
C TYR A 385 2.27 4.29 -6.44
N LEU A 386 1.66 4.41 -7.63
CA LEU A 386 1.00 3.30 -8.32
C LEU A 386 1.97 2.37 -9.06
N ASN A 387 3.26 2.69 -9.12
CA ASN A 387 4.28 1.88 -9.79
C ASN A 387 4.42 0.44 -9.25
N ASN A 388 3.93 0.18 -8.03
CA ASN A 388 3.93 -1.16 -7.43
C ASN A 388 2.61 -1.92 -7.65
N CYS A 389 1.54 -1.24 -8.11
CA CYS A 389 0.22 -1.83 -8.32
C CYS A 389 0.11 -2.44 -9.73
N LEU A 390 0.94 -3.42 -10.05
CA LEU A 390 1.04 -4.01 -11.39
C LEU A 390 -0.15 -4.90 -11.78
N LEU A 391 -1.02 -5.22 -10.84
CA LEU A 391 -2.27 -5.97 -11.08
C LEU A 391 -3.47 -5.05 -11.34
N LEU A 392 -3.26 -3.72 -11.39
CA LEU A 392 -4.33 -2.75 -11.56
C LEU A 392 -5.03 -2.95 -12.91
N GLU A 393 -6.34 -3.15 -12.85
CA GLU A 393 -7.24 -3.36 -13.98
C GLU A 393 -8.06 -2.12 -14.30
N LYS A 394 -8.49 -1.38 -13.25
CA LYS A 394 -9.30 -0.17 -13.37
C LYS A 394 -8.79 0.96 -12.50
N LEU A 395 -8.69 2.13 -13.08
CA LEU A 395 -8.25 3.34 -12.40
C LEU A 395 -9.19 4.52 -12.67
N TYR A 396 -9.74 5.09 -11.60
CA TYR A 396 -10.59 6.26 -11.61
C TYR A 396 -9.90 7.41 -10.88
N VAL A 397 -9.47 8.41 -11.60
CA VAL A 397 -8.69 9.56 -11.12
C VAL A 397 -9.17 10.88 -11.70
N GLU A 398 -10.48 11.00 -11.95
CA GLU A 398 -11.08 12.21 -12.46
C GLU A 398 -10.99 13.34 -11.43
N ASN A 399 -10.78 14.54 -11.89
CA ASN A 399 -10.74 15.75 -11.05
C ASN A 399 -9.73 15.65 -9.89
N CYS A 400 -8.50 15.21 -10.19
CA CYS A 400 -7.43 15.03 -9.21
C CYS A 400 -6.25 16.00 -9.38
N GLY A 401 -6.22 16.82 -10.43
CA GLY A 401 -5.10 17.73 -10.73
C GLY A 401 -3.84 17.01 -11.23
N ILE A 402 -3.98 15.81 -11.81
CA ILE A 402 -2.87 14.98 -12.28
C ILE A 402 -2.34 15.52 -13.61
N SER A 403 -1.02 15.61 -13.73
CA SER A 403 -0.36 16.05 -14.98
C SER A 403 0.48 14.95 -15.64
N LYS A 404 0.81 13.87 -14.93
CA LYS A 404 1.68 12.79 -15.41
C LYS A 404 1.14 11.42 -15.07
N LEU A 405 1.22 10.51 -16.04
CA LEU A 405 0.83 9.11 -15.91
C LEU A 405 2.05 8.16 -15.86
N SER A 406 3.25 8.65 -15.57
CA SER A 406 4.50 7.88 -15.65
C SER A 406 4.54 6.63 -14.76
N SER A 407 3.78 6.62 -13.67
CA SER A 407 3.66 5.46 -12.78
C SER A 407 2.83 4.31 -13.35
N LEU A 408 2.11 4.53 -14.44
CA LEU A 408 1.34 3.48 -15.12
C LEU A 408 2.18 2.72 -16.15
N ALA A 409 3.45 3.09 -16.35
CA ALA A 409 4.34 2.34 -17.22
C ALA A 409 4.45 0.88 -16.77
N GLY A 410 4.19 -0.06 -17.69
CA GLY A 410 4.23 -1.49 -17.38
C GLY A 410 2.97 -2.09 -16.73
N ASN A 411 1.91 -1.31 -16.52
CA ASN A 411 0.61 -1.83 -16.05
C ASN A 411 -0.14 -2.53 -17.20
N THR A 412 0.36 -3.69 -17.62
CA THR A 412 -0.18 -4.44 -18.76
C THR A 412 -1.59 -4.99 -18.54
N ASN A 413 -2.06 -5.02 -17.29
CA ASN A 413 -3.40 -5.47 -16.92
C ASN A 413 -4.45 -4.33 -16.96
N LEU A 414 -4.01 -3.06 -17.06
CA LEU A 414 -4.91 -1.92 -17.02
C LEU A 414 -5.83 -1.94 -18.24
N SER A 415 -7.12 -2.14 -17.98
CA SER A 415 -8.18 -2.27 -19.00
C SER A 415 -9.08 -1.03 -19.08
N GLU A 416 -9.23 -0.31 -17.96
CA GLU A 416 -10.07 0.90 -17.91
C GLU A 416 -9.33 2.04 -17.21
N LEU A 417 -9.28 3.20 -17.86
CA LEU A 417 -8.69 4.44 -17.34
C LEU A 417 -9.68 5.60 -17.46
N TYR A 418 -10.11 6.13 -16.34
CA TYR A 418 -10.94 7.32 -16.24
C TYR A 418 -10.13 8.44 -15.56
N ALA A 419 -9.68 9.39 -16.35
CA ALA A 419 -8.81 10.47 -15.91
C ALA A 419 -9.23 11.84 -16.48
N SER A 420 -10.55 12.04 -16.61
CA SER A 420 -11.10 13.32 -17.08
C SER A 420 -10.85 14.45 -16.06
N ASN A 421 -10.92 15.69 -16.55
CA ASN A 421 -10.73 16.90 -15.75
C ASN A 421 -9.42 16.89 -14.93
N ASN A 422 -8.30 16.79 -15.68
CA ASN A 422 -6.94 16.79 -15.15
C ASN A 422 -6.02 17.72 -15.98
N GLU A 423 -4.73 17.66 -15.79
CA GLU A 423 -3.74 18.46 -16.52
C GLU A 423 -2.84 17.61 -17.44
N ILE A 424 -3.31 16.44 -17.85
CA ILE A 424 -2.53 15.45 -18.61
C ILE A 424 -2.29 15.98 -20.03
N SER A 425 -1.03 15.99 -20.46
CA SER A 425 -0.62 16.42 -21.80
C SER A 425 0.09 15.35 -22.61
N ASP A 426 0.55 14.27 -21.96
CA ASP A 426 1.29 13.17 -22.57
C ASP A 426 0.78 11.82 -22.05
N ILE A 427 0.40 10.96 -22.99
CA ILE A 427 -0.07 9.59 -22.74
C ILE A 427 0.81 8.53 -23.41
N SER A 428 1.96 8.91 -23.93
CA SER A 428 2.92 7.99 -24.59
C SER A 428 3.41 6.88 -23.67
N VAL A 429 3.45 7.15 -22.36
CA VAL A 429 3.83 6.19 -21.32
C VAL A 429 2.90 4.98 -21.23
N LEU A 430 1.65 5.10 -21.72
CA LEU A 430 0.67 4.01 -21.74
C LEU A 430 0.93 2.97 -22.85
N ALA A 431 1.96 3.14 -23.65
CA ALA A 431 2.23 2.28 -24.83
C ALA A 431 2.25 0.77 -24.53
N ASP A 432 2.66 0.39 -23.31
CA ASP A 432 2.72 -1.00 -22.84
C ASP A 432 1.40 -1.48 -22.18
N CYS A 433 0.42 -0.60 -21.96
CA CYS A 433 -0.87 -0.93 -21.37
C CYS A 433 -1.81 -1.55 -22.42
N THR A 434 -1.42 -2.67 -23.00
CA THR A 434 -2.08 -3.27 -24.17
C THR A 434 -3.48 -3.85 -23.89
N ALA A 435 -3.87 -4.00 -22.64
CA ALA A 435 -5.22 -4.42 -22.23
C ALA A 435 -6.24 -3.26 -22.25
N LEU A 436 -5.82 -2.02 -22.44
CA LEU A 436 -6.72 -0.86 -22.40
C LEU A 436 -7.84 -0.98 -23.42
N SER A 437 -9.07 -1.01 -22.90
CA SER A 437 -10.32 -1.12 -23.67
C SER A 437 -11.20 0.11 -23.54
N VAL A 438 -11.16 0.79 -22.39
CA VAL A 438 -11.92 2.02 -22.12
C VAL A 438 -10.99 3.10 -21.60
N ILE A 439 -10.99 4.25 -22.24
CA ILE A 439 -10.18 5.41 -21.85
C ILE A 439 -11.05 6.67 -21.90
N ASP A 440 -11.15 7.39 -20.79
CA ASP A 440 -11.72 8.73 -20.75
C ASP A 440 -10.67 9.73 -20.24
N LEU A 441 -10.24 10.60 -21.13
CA LEU A 441 -9.25 11.66 -20.91
C LEU A 441 -9.85 13.05 -21.27
N SER A 442 -11.17 13.18 -21.20
CA SER A 442 -11.86 14.45 -21.45
C SER A 442 -11.36 15.54 -20.50
N GLU A 443 -11.40 16.80 -20.92
CA GLU A 443 -11.00 17.97 -20.13
C GLU A 443 -9.54 17.87 -19.63
N ASN A 444 -8.62 17.66 -20.58
CA ASN A 444 -7.18 17.59 -20.36
C ASN A 444 -6.42 18.52 -21.34
N ARG A 445 -5.12 18.32 -21.50
CA ARG A 445 -4.25 19.14 -22.36
C ARG A 445 -3.59 18.32 -23.48
N LEU A 446 -4.26 17.26 -23.94
CA LEU A 446 -3.72 16.35 -24.96
C LEU A 446 -3.66 17.00 -26.33
N SER A 447 -2.54 16.87 -27.01
CA SER A 447 -2.37 17.27 -28.41
C SER A 447 -2.01 16.11 -29.33
N ASP A 448 -1.43 15.03 -28.77
CA ASP A 448 -1.05 13.81 -29.47
C ASP A 448 -1.70 12.60 -28.80
N ILE A 449 -2.36 11.79 -29.63
CA ILE A 449 -3.02 10.53 -29.24
C ILE A 449 -2.53 9.37 -30.11
N SER A 450 -1.35 9.50 -30.73
CA SER A 450 -0.80 8.48 -31.62
C SER A 450 -0.61 7.12 -30.95
N VAL A 451 -0.37 7.10 -29.63
CA VAL A 451 -0.23 5.89 -28.82
C VAL A 451 -1.46 4.97 -28.86
N LEU A 452 -2.65 5.48 -29.20
CA LEU A 452 -3.88 4.67 -29.28
C LEU A 452 -3.77 3.50 -30.26
N THR A 453 -2.87 3.58 -31.24
CA THR A 453 -2.61 2.48 -32.18
C THR A 453 -1.94 1.27 -31.53
N ASN A 454 -1.41 1.42 -30.32
CA ASN A 454 -0.80 0.33 -29.55
C ASN A 454 -1.82 -0.45 -28.69
N PHE A 455 -3.10 -0.04 -28.67
CA PHE A 455 -4.13 -0.66 -27.85
C PHE A 455 -5.06 -1.55 -28.69
N PRO A 456 -4.73 -2.84 -28.87
CA PRO A 456 -5.52 -3.74 -29.72
C PRO A 456 -6.90 -4.04 -29.14
N GLU A 457 -7.08 -3.84 -27.82
CA GLU A 457 -8.34 -4.07 -27.13
C GLU A 457 -9.22 -2.82 -27.00
N LEU A 458 -8.78 -1.66 -27.53
CA LEU A 458 -9.48 -0.39 -27.36
C LEU A 458 -10.85 -0.41 -28.04
N VAL A 459 -11.90 -0.26 -27.23
CA VAL A 459 -13.31 -0.22 -27.65
C VAL A 459 -13.88 1.20 -27.55
N ASN A 460 -13.64 1.88 -26.46
CA ASN A 460 -14.16 3.20 -26.17
C ASN A 460 -13.04 4.20 -25.85
N PHE A 461 -12.98 5.28 -26.62
CA PHE A 461 -12.08 6.39 -26.36
C PHE A 461 -12.85 7.70 -26.26
N LYS A 462 -12.60 8.46 -25.17
CA LYS A 462 -13.12 9.81 -24.97
C LYS A 462 -12.00 10.77 -24.62
N ALA A 463 -11.93 11.89 -25.29
CA ALA A 463 -11.01 12.99 -25.04
C ALA A 463 -11.61 14.34 -25.44
N ASN A 464 -12.85 14.61 -24.99
CA ASN A 464 -13.51 15.89 -25.23
C ASN A 464 -12.75 17.03 -24.53
N ASN A 465 -12.81 18.24 -25.04
CA ASN A 465 -12.17 19.42 -24.47
C ASN A 465 -10.65 19.21 -24.27
N ASN A 466 -9.93 18.99 -25.36
CA ASN A 466 -8.48 18.86 -25.44
C ASN A 466 -7.90 19.71 -26.58
N GLN A 467 -6.69 19.46 -27.04
CA GLN A 467 -5.99 20.19 -28.11
C GLN A 467 -5.57 19.24 -29.24
N ILE A 468 -6.29 18.14 -29.43
CA ILE A 468 -5.97 17.07 -30.39
C ILE A 468 -6.16 17.62 -31.83
N LYS A 469 -5.14 17.38 -32.68
CA LYS A 469 -5.12 17.89 -34.07
C LYS A 469 -5.40 16.87 -35.13
N ALA A 470 -5.12 15.60 -34.85
CA ALA A 470 -5.29 14.52 -35.81
C ALA A 470 -5.72 13.23 -35.11
N VAL A 471 -6.51 12.44 -35.83
CA VAL A 471 -6.81 11.06 -35.47
C VAL A 471 -5.66 10.16 -35.95
N PRO A 472 -5.09 9.29 -35.11
CA PRO A 472 -4.04 8.38 -35.54
C PRO A 472 -4.59 7.36 -36.56
N LYS A 473 -3.72 6.88 -37.42
CA LYS A 473 -4.10 5.87 -38.41
C LYS A 473 -4.18 4.50 -37.78
N PHE A 474 -5.37 4.09 -37.41
CA PHE A 474 -5.62 2.75 -36.88
C PHE A 474 -5.48 1.69 -37.99
N ASP A 475 -5.06 0.49 -37.57
CA ASP A 475 -5.05 -0.68 -38.46
C ASP A 475 -6.46 -1.30 -38.51
N PRO A 476 -7.12 -1.32 -39.69
CA PRO A 476 -8.47 -1.85 -39.81
C PRO A 476 -8.63 -3.33 -39.46
N GLU A 477 -7.56 -4.12 -39.56
CA GLU A 477 -7.61 -5.56 -39.30
C GLU A 477 -7.51 -5.89 -37.81
N THR A 478 -6.87 -5.02 -37.01
CA THR A 478 -6.59 -5.29 -35.59
C THR A 478 -7.38 -4.39 -34.64
N SER A 479 -7.82 -3.22 -35.09
CA SER A 479 -8.55 -2.27 -34.23
C SER A 479 -9.95 -2.75 -33.88
N LYS A 480 -10.27 -2.75 -32.58
CA LYS A 480 -11.60 -3.07 -32.02
C LYS A 480 -12.41 -1.80 -31.66
N LEU A 481 -11.98 -0.62 -32.11
CA LEU A 481 -12.61 0.64 -31.76
C LEU A 481 -14.07 0.70 -32.22
N VAL A 482 -14.98 0.90 -31.26
CA VAL A 482 -16.43 1.01 -31.47
C VAL A 482 -16.89 2.46 -31.35
N GLN A 483 -16.36 3.17 -30.36
CA GLN A 483 -16.76 4.56 -30.11
C GLN A 483 -15.53 5.46 -29.92
N PHE A 484 -15.55 6.59 -30.64
CA PHE A 484 -14.56 7.65 -30.49
C PHE A 484 -15.28 8.99 -30.24
N SER A 485 -14.90 9.69 -29.16
CA SER A 485 -15.45 11.00 -28.82
C SER A 485 -14.32 11.97 -28.50
N ALA A 486 -14.22 13.04 -29.31
CA ALA A 486 -13.22 14.10 -29.13
C ALA A 486 -13.83 15.46 -29.53
N ASN A 487 -15.00 15.79 -28.97
CA ASN A 487 -15.63 17.09 -29.13
C ASN A 487 -14.76 18.21 -28.54
N TYR A 488 -14.86 19.41 -29.08
CA TYR A 488 -14.09 20.57 -28.60
C TYR A 488 -12.57 20.33 -28.64
N ASN A 489 -12.07 20.04 -29.85
CA ASN A 489 -10.65 19.84 -30.12
C ASN A 489 -10.21 20.63 -31.36
N GLU A 490 -9.06 20.32 -31.90
CA GLU A 490 -8.52 20.97 -33.12
C GLU A 490 -8.35 19.98 -34.27
N ILE A 491 -9.16 18.91 -34.32
CA ILE A 491 -9.04 17.83 -35.32
C ILE A 491 -9.39 18.36 -36.71
N GLU A 492 -8.45 18.20 -37.65
CA GLU A 492 -8.63 18.58 -39.05
C GLU A 492 -8.88 17.38 -39.98
N ASP A 493 -8.34 16.21 -39.61
CA ASP A 493 -8.34 14.99 -40.43
C ASP A 493 -8.87 13.79 -39.62
N VAL A 494 -9.87 13.12 -40.16
CA VAL A 494 -10.48 11.90 -39.63
C VAL A 494 -10.18 10.66 -40.47
N SER A 495 -9.26 10.76 -41.44
CA SER A 495 -8.90 9.65 -42.34
C SER A 495 -8.30 8.45 -41.60
N GLY A 496 -7.82 8.65 -40.35
CA GLY A 496 -7.37 7.61 -39.46
C GLY A 496 -8.41 6.55 -39.12
N PHE A 497 -9.70 6.84 -39.31
CA PHE A 497 -10.81 5.90 -39.11
C PHE A 497 -11.13 5.04 -40.34
N ALA A 498 -10.54 5.34 -41.50
CA ALA A 498 -10.93 4.69 -42.74
C ALA A 498 -10.89 3.16 -42.66
N LYS A 499 -11.98 2.50 -43.07
CA LYS A 499 -12.14 1.04 -43.12
C LYS A 499 -12.19 0.32 -41.76
N LEU A 500 -12.34 1.03 -40.65
CA LEU A 500 -12.48 0.38 -39.35
C LEU A 500 -13.75 -0.47 -39.32
N LEU A 501 -13.59 -1.77 -38.95
CA LEU A 501 -14.67 -2.74 -39.06
C LEU A 501 -15.69 -2.66 -37.93
N TYR A 502 -15.28 -2.21 -36.73
CA TYR A 502 -16.13 -2.20 -35.53
C TYR A 502 -16.63 -0.82 -35.14
N LEU A 503 -16.20 0.23 -35.84
CA LEU A 503 -16.51 1.61 -35.48
C LEU A 503 -17.98 1.91 -35.75
N ASN A 504 -18.74 2.28 -34.71
CA ASN A 504 -20.17 2.56 -34.74
C ASN A 504 -20.49 4.05 -34.56
N TYR A 505 -19.74 4.73 -33.69
CA TYR A 505 -20.02 6.11 -33.30
C TYR A 505 -18.76 6.96 -33.31
N ILE A 506 -18.83 8.10 -34.03
CA ILE A 506 -17.82 9.15 -34.04
C ILE A 506 -18.47 10.44 -33.55
N ARG A 507 -17.87 11.08 -32.53
CA ARG A 507 -18.28 12.41 -32.06
C ARG A 507 -17.09 13.34 -32.07
N VAL A 508 -17.08 14.27 -32.98
CA VAL A 508 -16.01 15.27 -33.17
C VAL A 508 -16.62 16.67 -33.41
N ASP A 509 -17.70 17.00 -32.67
CA ASP A 509 -18.31 18.33 -32.73
C ASP A 509 -17.29 19.39 -32.28
N TYR A 510 -17.45 20.62 -32.81
CA TYR A 510 -16.60 21.76 -32.46
C TYR A 510 -15.11 21.47 -32.72
N ASN A 511 -14.81 21.06 -33.96
CA ASN A 511 -13.46 20.78 -34.43
C ASN A 511 -13.19 21.53 -35.76
N LYS A 512 -12.18 21.14 -36.49
CA LYS A 512 -11.77 21.74 -37.77
C LYS A 512 -11.85 20.75 -38.93
N VAL A 513 -12.69 19.72 -38.83
CA VAL A 513 -12.83 18.62 -39.80
C VAL A 513 -13.43 19.19 -41.10
N LYS A 514 -12.75 18.89 -42.23
CA LYS A 514 -13.17 19.37 -43.57
C LYS A 514 -13.71 18.25 -44.45
N ASP A 515 -13.13 17.05 -44.34
CA ASP A 515 -13.48 15.93 -45.22
C ASP A 515 -13.81 14.69 -44.36
N ILE A 516 -15.01 14.14 -44.62
CA ILE A 516 -15.52 12.92 -43.97
C ILE A 516 -15.76 11.79 -44.98
N SER A 517 -15.35 11.98 -46.25
CA SER A 517 -15.60 11.02 -47.33
C SER A 517 -14.93 9.64 -47.11
N CYS A 518 -13.84 9.61 -46.33
CA CYS A 518 -13.14 8.37 -45.97
C CYS A 518 -13.99 7.39 -45.14
N LEU A 519 -15.08 7.87 -44.52
CA LEU A 519 -15.94 7.08 -43.63
C LEU A 519 -16.91 6.17 -44.37
N LYS A 520 -17.08 6.34 -45.70
CA LYS A 520 -17.93 5.48 -46.54
C LYS A 520 -17.53 3.99 -46.49
N ASP A 521 -16.27 3.72 -46.19
CA ASP A 521 -15.74 2.36 -46.11
C ASP A 521 -15.81 1.76 -44.67
N CYS A 522 -16.43 2.49 -43.70
CA CYS A 522 -16.67 2.01 -42.33
C CYS A 522 -18.06 1.36 -42.25
N TYR A 523 -18.16 0.09 -42.63
CA TYR A 523 -19.43 -0.59 -42.91
C TYR A 523 -20.38 -0.73 -41.71
N ASN A 524 -19.87 -0.62 -40.47
CA ASN A 524 -20.68 -0.67 -39.25
C ASN A 524 -20.91 0.72 -38.62
N LEU A 525 -20.45 1.79 -39.28
CA LEU A 525 -20.65 3.14 -38.76
C LEU A 525 -22.15 3.50 -38.82
N ILE A 526 -22.70 3.82 -37.65
CA ILE A 526 -24.12 4.19 -37.48
C ILE A 526 -24.27 5.71 -37.55
N GLN A 527 -23.38 6.43 -36.84
CA GLN A 527 -23.53 7.87 -36.66
C GLN A 527 -22.18 8.58 -36.58
N ILE A 528 -22.12 9.75 -37.20
CA ILE A 528 -21.06 10.73 -36.97
C ILE A 528 -21.67 12.07 -36.59
N ASP A 529 -21.18 12.65 -35.48
CA ASP A 529 -21.49 14.01 -35.05
C ASP A 529 -20.31 14.92 -35.39
N VAL A 530 -20.54 15.87 -36.27
CA VAL A 530 -19.56 16.86 -36.76
C VAL A 530 -20.14 18.29 -36.69
N TRP A 531 -20.98 18.56 -35.68
CA TRP A 531 -21.57 19.88 -35.47
C TRP A 531 -20.49 20.94 -35.31
N ASP A 532 -20.70 22.11 -35.88
CA ASP A 532 -19.72 23.21 -35.87
C ASP A 532 -18.31 22.83 -36.37
N ASN A 533 -18.26 22.09 -37.47
CA ASN A 533 -17.04 21.81 -38.23
C ASN A 533 -17.16 22.39 -39.65
N PRO A 534 -16.06 22.80 -40.33
CA PRO A 534 -16.05 23.31 -41.71
C PRO A 534 -16.16 22.16 -42.73
N VAL A 535 -17.09 21.23 -42.56
CA VAL A 535 -17.22 20.03 -43.40
C VAL A 535 -17.65 20.38 -44.80
N ASP A 536 -16.96 19.83 -45.82
CA ASP A 536 -17.46 19.85 -47.19
C ASP A 536 -18.74 18.99 -47.33
N THR A 537 -19.87 19.66 -47.46
CA THR A 537 -21.19 19.01 -47.49
C THR A 537 -21.41 18.10 -48.69
N LYS A 538 -20.50 18.09 -49.68
CA LYS A 538 -20.61 17.20 -50.85
C LYS A 538 -20.52 15.72 -50.53
N SER A 539 -19.79 15.34 -49.49
CA SER A 539 -19.65 13.95 -49.07
C SER A 539 -20.81 13.46 -48.21
N ILE A 540 -21.65 14.35 -47.67
CA ILE A 540 -22.73 13.99 -46.74
C ILE A 540 -23.81 13.11 -47.39
N PRO A 541 -24.34 13.44 -48.59
CA PRO A 541 -25.35 12.60 -49.24
C PRO A 541 -24.90 11.16 -49.46
N ASP A 542 -23.63 10.95 -49.86
CA ASP A 542 -23.08 9.61 -50.10
C ASP A 542 -23.05 8.75 -48.82
N LEU A 543 -22.76 9.39 -47.69
CA LEU A 543 -22.76 8.70 -46.38
C LEU A 543 -24.20 8.40 -45.92
N GLN A 544 -25.13 9.31 -46.12
CA GLN A 544 -26.54 9.13 -45.78
C GLN A 544 -27.23 8.07 -46.65
N GLU A 545 -26.85 7.96 -47.93
CA GLU A 545 -27.35 6.92 -48.83
C GLU A 545 -27.01 5.51 -48.38
N ILE A 546 -25.85 5.33 -47.78
CA ILE A 546 -25.42 4.02 -47.20
C ILE A 546 -25.89 3.82 -45.74
N GLY A 547 -26.75 4.73 -45.23
CA GLY A 547 -27.42 4.60 -43.94
C GLY A 547 -26.69 5.21 -42.73
N ILE A 548 -25.62 5.97 -42.93
CA ILE A 548 -24.91 6.66 -41.86
C ILE A 548 -25.66 7.95 -41.47
N ILE A 549 -25.95 8.12 -40.18
CA ILE A 549 -26.51 9.37 -39.66
C ILE A 549 -25.38 10.40 -39.54
N VAL A 550 -25.49 11.52 -40.24
CA VAL A 550 -24.52 12.62 -40.19
C VAL A 550 -25.19 13.83 -39.54
N ASN A 551 -24.76 14.15 -38.30
CA ASN A 551 -25.21 15.35 -37.60
C ASN A 551 -24.21 16.48 -37.84
N TYR A 552 -24.62 17.52 -38.55
CA TYR A 552 -23.77 18.64 -38.91
C TYR A 552 -24.55 19.96 -38.85
N ASN A 553 -23.85 21.09 -38.80
CA ASN A 553 -24.43 22.40 -38.86
C ASN A 553 -24.45 22.87 -40.33
N PRO A 554 -25.62 22.88 -41.03
CA PRO A 554 -25.69 23.25 -42.42
C PRO A 554 -25.43 24.75 -42.66
N THR A 555 -25.45 25.57 -41.61
CA THR A 555 -25.22 27.02 -41.65
C THR A 555 -23.91 27.44 -41.01
N TYR A 556 -22.95 26.51 -40.87
CA TYR A 556 -21.66 26.78 -40.27
C TYR A 556 -20.94 27.92 -41.01
N GLU A 557 -20.66 29.00 -40.27
CA GLU A 557 -19.74 30.05 -40.70
C GLU A 557 -18.48 29.96 -39.83
N PRO A 558 -17.29 29.73 -40.42
CA PRO A 558 -16.05 29.69 -39.61
C PRO A 558 -15.88 31.03 -38.89
N PRO A 559 -15.37 31.01 -37.65
CA PRO A 559 -15.05 32.23 -36.90
C PRO A 559 -14.19 33.13 -37.78
N LYS A 560 -14.59 34.38 -37.98
CA LYS A 560 -13.76 35.36 -38.71
C LYS A 560 -12.45 35.46 -37.93
N GLU A 561 -11.34 35.06 -38.56
CA GLU A 561 -10.01 35.30 -37.99
C GLU A 561 -9.98 36.74 -37.52
N ALA A 562 -9.61 36.96 -36.27
CA ALA A 562 -9.43 38.28 -35.71
C ALA A 562 -8.34 38.96 -36.54
N ALA A 563 -8.80 39.74 -37.55
CA ALA A 563 -7.93 40.49 -38.42
C ALA A 563 -7.01 41.32 -37.52
N ASP A 564 -5.72 41.00 -37.58
CA ASP A 564 -4.57 41.81 -37.27
C ASP A 564 -4.80 42.98 -36.28
N ARG A 565 -4.55 42.73 -35.00
CA ARG A 565 -4.10 43.80 -34.10
C ARG A 565 -2.62 44.11 -34.38
N LYS A 566 -2.33 44.52 -35.61
CA LYS A 566 -1.14 45.29 -35.95
C LYS A 566 -1.59 46.70 -36.33
N SER A 567 -1.26 47.60 -35.48
CA SER A 567 -1.21 49.06 -35.58
C SER A 567 -2.12 49.76 -34.58
N VAL A 568 -1.56 50.14 -33.47
CA VAL A 568 -1.44 51.56 -33.07
C VAL A 568 -0.43 51.60 -31.92
N VAL A 569 0.74 52.18 -32.26
CA VAL A 569 1.77 52.92 -31.48
C VAL A 569 1.84 52.73 -29.99
#